data_60004defdc7fc5cca97584a6c3d53b63
#
_entry.id   60004defdc7fc5cca97584a6c3d53b63
#
_cell.length_a   1.000
_cell.length_b   1.000
_cell.length_c   1.000
_cell.angle_alpha   90.00
_cell.angle_beta   90.00
_cell.angle_gamma   90.00
#
_symmetry.space_group_name_H-M   'P 1'
#
loop_
_entity.id
_entity.type
_entity.pdbx_description
1 polymer ?
#
loop_
_entity_poly.entity_id
_entity_poly.type
_entity_poly.pdbx_seq_one_letter_code
_entity_poly.pdbx_strand_id
1 'polypeptide(L)'
;MSSTKHVPQLRSISSPERSTALKARESWHILGIISEFVEATERLAEVRPAVSIFGTARVRPGHRWYELTVRLSRMLSDAGFAVISGGGPGVMEAANRGAFDGPSPSVGLNIQLPHEQLGNAFQDVSLQFRHFFARKVAFAKYATAFVAVPGGFGTLDELAEMLTLIQTRMGRQIPVVLVDSAFWKGLIDWMRDSLLGNGLIDARDLELMKIVDEPAQVVEAIFDFYQARGFGPTARERENLLYL
;
A
#
# COMPACT_ATOMS: atom_id res chain seq x y z
N MET A 1 33.03 -40.24 19.79
CA MET A 1 33.53 -38.86 20.00
C MET A 1 32.47 -37.90 19.46
N SER A 2 31.66 -37.33 20.34
CA SER A 2 30.60 -36.38 19.97
C SER A 2 31.21 -35.00 19.75
N SER A 3 31.23 -34.53 18.50
CA SER A 3 31.65 -33.16 18.15
C SER A 3 30.52 -32.21 18.57
N THR A 4 30.67 -31.60 19.73
CA THR A 4 29.83 -30.46 20.14
C THR A 4 30.05 -29.32 19.16
N LYS A 5 29.07 -29.09 18.24
CA LYS A 5 29.08 -27.95 17.37
C LYS A 5 29.03 -26.67 18.23
N HIS A 6 30.13 -25.94 18.22
CA HIS A 6 30.23 -24.65 18.91
C HIS A 6 29.27 -23.67 18.27
N VAL A 7 28.21 -23.35 18.98
CA VAL A 7 27.28 -22.29 18.54
C VAL A 7 27.95 -20.94 18.81
N PRO A 8 28.14 -20.10 17.79
CA PRO A 8 28.73 -18.78 17.98
C PRO A 8 27.88 -17.94 18.96
N GLN A 9 28.55 -17.32 19.93
CA GLN A 9 27.90 -16.41 20.88
C GLN A 9 28.20 -14.96 20.51
N LEU A 10 27.18 -14.12 20.46
CA LEU A 10 27.32 -12.67 20.31
C LEU A 10 27.89 -12.09 21.61
N ARG A 11 28.99 -11.33 21.53
CA ARG A 11 29.51 -10.58 22.67
C ARG A 11 28.61 -9.38 22.95
N SER A 12 28.14 -9.24 24.19
CA SER A 12 27.40 -8.03 24.63
C SER A 12 28.35 -6.82 24.57
N ILE A 13 28.00 -5.81 23.78
CA ILE A 13 28.76 -4.56 23.61
C ILE A 13 27.93 -3.42 24.22
N SER A 14 27.78 -3.35 25.51
CA SER A 14 27.16 -2.19 26.14
C SER A 14 28.01 -1.60 27.23
N SER A 15 28.53 -0.38 27.00
CA SER A 15 28.91 0.51 28.10
C SER A 15 27.73 1.41 28.46
N PRO A 16 27.57 1.85 29.72
CA PRO A 16 26.51 2.72 30.17
C PRO A 16 26.44 4.04 29.37
N GLU A 17 27.56 4.62 29.00
CA GLU A 17 27.63 5.86 28.21
C GLU A 17 27.13 5.69 26.78
N ARG A 18 27.50 4.58 26.11
CA ARG A 18 26.94 4.23 24.78
C ARG A 18 25.47 3.98 24.83
N SER A 19 24.95 3.38 25.92
CA SER A 19 23.53 3.15 26.11
C SER A 19 22.74 4.45 26.21
N THR A 20 23.25 5.48 26.94
CA THR A 20 22.57 6.77 27.08
C THR A 20 22.55 7.55 25.78
N ALA A 21 23.67 7.62 25.06
CA ALA A 21 23.74 8.28 23.75
C ALA A 21 22.82 7.59 22.72
N LEU A 22 22.72 6.26 22.75
CA LEU A 22 21.83 5.49 21.89
C LEU A 22 20.36 5.82 22.20
N LYS A 23 19.96 5.82 23.46
CA LYS A 23 18.58 6.16 23.88
C LYS A 23 18.18 7.57 23.47
N ALA A 24 19.06 8.55 23.60
CA ALA A 24 18.79 9.92 23.16
C ALA A 24 18.58 9.98 21.64
N ARG A 25 19.41 9.29 20.85
CA ARG A 25 19.26 9.21 19.40
C ARG A 25 17.95 8.54 19.00
N GLU A 26 17.59 7.44 19.65
CA GLU A 26 16.31 6.75 19.42
C GLU A 26 15.10 7.64 19.75
N SER A 27 15.17 8.44 20.82
CA SER A 27 14.09 9.37 21.18
C SER A 27 13.90 10.43 20.09
N TRP A 28 14.96 11.01 19.54
CA TRP A 28 14.88 11.94 18.41
C TRP A 28 14.34 11.29 17.15
N HIS A 29 14.72 10.03 16.91
CA HIS A 29 14.18 9.25 15.79
C HIS A 29 12.66 9.08 15.89
N ILE A 30 12.15 8.73 17.08
CA ILE A 30 10.70 8.59 17.34
C ILE A 30 9.95 9.91 17.09
N LEU A 31 10.49 11.05 17.49
CA LEU A 31 9.87 12.35 17.20
C LEU A 31 9.78 12.62 15.69
N GLY A 32 10.78 12.21 14.91
CA GLY A 32 10.73 12.27 13.45
C GLY A 32 9.60 11.43 12.85
N ILE A 33 9.37 10.22 13.39
CA ILE A 33 8.27 9.34 12.99
C ILE A 33 6.91 10.00 13.28
N ILE A 34 6.75 10.55 14.49
CA ILE A 34 5.51 11.23 14.89
C ILE A 34 5.24 12.41 13.94
N SER A 35 6.25 13.17 13.56
CA SER A 35 6.06 14.29 12.64
C SER A 35 5.54 13.87 11.26
N GLU A 36 5.97 12.71 10.74
CA GLU A 36 5.45 12.15 9.49
C GLU A 36 3.98 11.76 9.58
N PHE A 37 3.55 11.21 10.73
CA PHE A 37 2.14 10.91 10.97
C PHE A 37 1.27 12.17 11.07
N VAL A 38 1.77 13.22 11.74
CA VAL A 38 1.07 14.50 11.84
C VAL A 38 0.92 15.13 10.46
N GLU A 39 2.00 15.23 9.68
CA GLU A 39 1.97 15.76 8.32
C GLU A 39 1.01 14.99 7.42
N ALA A 40 1.08 13.65 7.45
CA ALA A 40 0.16 12.80 6.69
C ALA A 40 -1.29 13.04 7.09
N THR A 41 -1.58 13.22 8.39
CA THR A 41 -2.94 13.47 8.88
C THR A 41 -3.45 14.83 8.41
N GLU A 42 -2.65 15.89 8.52
CA GLU A 42 -3.04 17.23 8.07
C GLU A 42 -3.29 17.30 6.55
N ARG A 43 -2.44 16.63 5.76
CA ARG A 43 -2.49 16.70 4.30
C ARG A 43 -3.50 15.75 3.66
N LEU A 44 -3.82 14.62 4.31
CA LEU A 44 -4.64 13.55 3.72
C LEU A 44 -6.04 13.42 4.35
N ALA A 45 -6.33 14.10 5.45
CA ALA A 45 -7.63 13.96 6.14
C ALA A 45 -8.84 14.26 5.23
N GLU A 46 -8.69 15.20 4.32
CA GLU A 46 -9.74 15.64 3.37
C GLU A 46 -9.66 14.93 2.02
N VAL A 47 -8.61 14.14 1.77
CA VAL A 47 -8.41 13.40 0.52
C VAL A 47 -9.21 12.10 0.54
N ARG A 48 -10.54 12.20 0.48
CA ARG A 48 -11.45 11.03 0.47
C ARG A 48 -12.68 11.31 -0.38
N PRO A 49 -13.24 10.27 -1.07
CA PRO A 49 -12.74 8.89 -1.14
C PRO A 49 -11.46 8.78 -1.99
N ALA A 50 -10.58 7.83 -1.66
CA ALA A 50 -9.31 7.65 -2.35
C ALA A 50 -9.00 6.18 -2.65
N VAL A 51 -8.36 5.92 -3.80
CA VAL A 51 -7.92 4.58 -4.22
C VAL A 51 -6.40 4.52 -4.21
N SER A 52 -5.83 3.59 -3.44
CA SER A 52 -4.40 3.32 -3.45
C SER A 52 -4.04 2.33 -4.57
N ILE A 53 -3.12 2.72 -5.45
CA ILE A 53 -2.67 1.90 -6.60
C ILE A 53 -1.21 1.54 -6.43
N PHE A 54 -0.92 0.24 -6.51
CA PHE A 54 0.41 -0.33 -6.41
C PHE A 54 0.78 -1.11 -7.66
N GLY A 55 2.08 -1.10 -8.00
CA GLY A 55 2.62 -1.82 -9.13
C GLY A 55 4.11 -1.58 -9.33
N THR A 56 4.65 -2.12 -10.42
CA THR A 56 6.09 -2.05 -10.71
C THR A 56 6.57 -0.62 -10.98
N ALA A 57 7.75 -0.29 -10.45
CA ALA A 57 8.49 0.93 -10.79
C ALA A 57 9.28 0.83 -12.12
N ARG A 58 9.30 -0.34 -12.78
CA ARG A 58 10.25 -0.65 -13.85
C ARG A 58 9.70 -0.48 -15.26
N VAL A 59 8.39 -0.30 -15.43
CA VAL A 59 7.77 -0.05 -16.72
C VAL A 59 7.89 1.42 -17.12
N ARG A 60 7.86 1.67 -18.43
CA ARG A 60 7.96 3.02 -19.01
C ARG A 60 6.69 3.34 -19.80
N PRO A 61 6.42 4.62 -20.12
CA PRO A 61 5.37 5.00 -21.07
C PRO A 61 5.42 4.14 -22.34
N GLY A 62 4.25 3.70 -22.81
CA GLY A 62 4.09 2.75 -23.92
C GLY A 62 4.04 1.29 -23.49
N HIS A 63 4.39 0.93 -22.26
CA HIS A 63 4.19 -0.43 -21.76
C HIS A 63 2.71 -0.67 -21.43
N ARG A 64 2.18 -1.88 -21.72
CA ARG A 64 0.75 -2.21 -21.51
C ARG A 64 0.23 -1.86 -20.12
N TRP A 65 0.99 -2.15 -19.05
CA TRP A 65 0.59 -1.86 -17.68
C TRP A 65 0.64 -0.37 -17.34
N TYR A 66 1.58 0.37 -17.93
CA TYR A 66 1.62 1.82 -17.79
C TYR A 66 0.35 2.46 -18.37
N GLU A 67 0.05 2.14 -19.64
CA GLU A 67 -1.09 2.72 -20.35
C GLU A 67 -2.43 2.27 -19.73
N LEU A 68 -2.53 1.01 -19.30
CA LEU A 68 -3.69 0.51 -18.57
C LEU A 68 -3.90 1.33 -17.28
N THR A 69 -2.82 1.58 -16.51
CA THR A 69 -2.88 2.31 -15.25
C THR A 69 -3.26 3.77 -15.45
N VAL A 70 -2.74 4.44 -16.51
CA VAL A 70 -3.15 5.82 -16.85
C VAL A 70 -4.67 5.87 -17.10
N ARG A 71 -5.21 4.96 -17.93
CA ARG A 71 -6.66 4.91 -18.19
C ARG A 71 -7.46 4.62 -16.93
N LEU A 72 -7.03 3.64 -16.13
CA LEU A 72 -7.70 3.30 -14.87
C LEU A 72 -7.77 4.50 -13.93
N SER A 73 -6.64 5.16 -13.70
CA SER A 73 -6.55 6.28 -12.78
C SER A 73 -7.34 7.49 -13.26
N ARG A 74 -7.41 7.72 -14.57
CA ARG A 74 -8.29 8.73 -15.14
C ARG A 74 -9.76 8.40 -14.88
N MET A 75 -10.19 7.16 -15.09
CA MET A 75 -11.57 6.74 -14.82
C MET A 75 -11.92 6.85 -13.34
N LEU A 76 -10.99 6.52 -12.42
CA LEU A 76 -11.19 6.70 -10.99
C LEU A 76 -11.33 8.18 -10.62
N SER A 77 -10.47 9.05 -11.18
CA SER A 77 -10.54 10.50 -10.98
C SER A 77 -11.87 11.08 -11.49
N ASP A 78 -12.31 10.67 -12.68
CA ASP A 78 -13.60 11.09 -13.26
C ASP A 78 -14.80 10.58 -12.44
N ALA A 79 -14.66 9.44 -11.74
CA ALA A 79 -15.64 8.89 -10.82
C ALA A 79 -15.62 9.55 -9.41
N GLY A 80 -14.74 10.52 -9.17
CA GLY A 80 -14.65 11.28 -7.92
C GLY A 80 -13.70 10.69 -6.88
N PHE A 81 -12.86 9.70 -7.23
CA PHE A 81 -11.84 9.16 -6.34
C PHE A 81 -10.51 9.89 -6.51
N ALA A 82 -9.93 10.37 -5.42
CA ALA A 82 -8.52 10.68 -5.41
C ALA A 82 -7.70 9.40 -5.65
N VAL A 83 -6.54 9.53 -6.28
CA VAL A 83 -5.63 8.40 -6.53
C VAL A 83 -4.36 8.58 -5.72
N ILE A 84 -4.04 7.59 -4.90
CA ILE A 84 -2.84 7.55 -4.08
C ILE A 84 -1.87 6.54 -4.69
N SER A 85 -0.63 6.96 -4.94
CA SER A 85 0.45 6.08 -5.37
C SER A 85 1.71 6.29 -4.54
N GLY A 86 2.73 5.46 -4.78
CA GLY A 86 4.03 5.63 -4.14
C GLY A 86 4.87 6.80 -4.68
N GLY A 87 4.34 7.58 -5.62
CA GLY A 87 4.96 8.80 -6.13
C GLY A 87 6.21 8.60 -7.01
N GLY A 88 6.69 7.37 -7.18
CA GLY A 88 7.87 7.02 -7.99
C GLY A 88 7.55 6.81 -9.48
N PRO A 89 8.47 6.21 -10.26
CA PRO A 89 8.27 5.93 -11.68
C PRO A 89 7.36 4.71 -11.93
N GLY A 90 7.16 4.40 -13.19
CA GLY A 90 6.45 3.21 -13.66
C GLY A 90 4.94 3.29 -13.41
N VAL A 91 4.36 2.26 -12.80
CA VAL A 91 2.94 2.21 -12.46
C VAL A 91 2.55 3.35 -11.52
N MET A 92 3.42 3.76 -10.60
CA MET A 92 3.15 4.88 -9.69
C MET A 92 3.01 6.20 -10.45
N GLU A 93 3.90 6.46 -11.40
CA GLU A 93 3.81 7.63 -12.30
C GLU A 93 2.55 7.56 -13.17
N ALA A 94 2.27 6.39 -13.75
CA ALA A 94 1.08 6.18 -14.56
C ALA A 94 -0.21 6.46 -13.78
N ALA A 95 -0.26 6.01 -12.51
CA ALA A 95 -1.38 6.25 -11.61
C ALA A 95 -1.56 7.75 -11.33
N ASN A 96 -0.48 8.42 -10.96
CA ASN A 96 -0.53 9.86 -10.73
C ASN A 96 -0.90 10.63 -12.01
N ARG A 97 -0.31 10.30 -13.15
CA ARG A 97 -0.58 10.98 -14.44
C ARG A 97 -2.04 10.89 -14.82
N GLY A 98 -2.63 9.69 -14.76
CA GLY A 98 -4.05 9.51 -15.11
C GLY A 98 -4.98 10.33 -14.20
N ALA A 99 -4.69 10.39 -12.90
CA ALA A 99 -5.46 11.17 -11.94
C ALA A 99 -5.26 12.68 -12.13
N PHE A 100 -4.02 13.12 -12.33
CA PHE A 100 -3.65 14.53 -12.53
C PHE A 100 -4.34 15.16 -13.74
N ASP A 101 -4.57 14.38 -14.80
CA ASP A 101 -5.34 14.80 -15.96
C ASP A 101 -6.86 14.83 -15.70
N GLY A 102 -7.33 14.38 -14.53
CA GLY A 102 -8.74 14.30 -14.12
C GLY A 102 -9.14 15.35 -13.09
N PRO A 103 -10.40 15.33 -12.62
CA PRO A 103 -10.92 16.34 -11.70
C PRO A 103 -10.60 16.09 -10.22
N SER A 104 -10.12 14.87 -9.85
CA SER A 104 -9.88 14.48 -8.47
C SER A 104 -8.38 14.46 -8.14
N PRO A 105 -7.98 14.69 -6.88
CA PRO A 105 -6.57 14.83 -6.50
C PRO A 105 -5.70 13.64 -6.84
N SER A 106 -4.50 13.91 -7.36
CA SER A 106 -3.39 12.97 -7.54
C SER A 106 -2.41 13.07 -6.37
N VAL A 107 -2.20 11.98 -5.65
CA VAL A 107 -1.42 11.95 -4.41
C VAL A 107 -0.21 11.03 -4.55
N GLY A 108 0.96 11.55 -4.23
CA GLY A 108 2.21 10.79 -4.13
C GLY A 108 2.68 10.66 -2.68
N LEU A 109 2.75 9.43 -2.18
CA LEU A 109 3.40 9.12 -0.90
C LEU A 109 4.83 8.65 -1.19
N ASN A 110 5.74 9.61 -1.31
CA ASN A 110 7.13 9.35 -1.67
C ASN A 110 7.91 8.77 -0.49
N ILE A 111 8.94 7.97 -0.78
CA ILE A 111 9.88 7.46 0.24
C ILE A 111 11.29 7.92 -0.10
N GLN A 112 12.00 8.41 0.88
CA GLN A 112 13.39 8.76 0.73
C GLN A 112 14.25 7.48 0.67
N LEU A 113 14.83 7.21 -0.50
CA LEU A 113 15.74 6.09 -0.71
C LEU A 113 17.20 6.59 -0.71
N PRO A 114 18.20 5.70 -0.40
CA PRO A 114 19.62 6.05 -0.41
C PRO A 114 20.13 6.55 -1.77
N HIS A 115 19.51 6.14 -2.86
CA HIS A 115 19.74 6.66 -4.21
C HIS A 115 18.55 7.55 -4.55
N GLU A 116 18.80 8.84 -4.71
CA GLU A 116 17.77 9.86 -4.96
C GLU A 116 16.78 9.44 -6.04
N GLN A 117 15.55 9.22 -5.63
CA GLN A 117 14.43 9.08 -6.51
C GLN A 117 13.53 10.29 -6.29
N LEU A 118 13.58 11.24 -7.21
CA LEU A 118 12.64 12.35 -7.24
C LEU A 118 11.24 11.79 -7.49
N GLY A 119 10.25 12.32 -6.78
CA GLY A 119 8.86 12.04 -7.07
C GLY A 119 8.50 12.39 -8.52
N ASN A 120 7.53 11.68 -9.11
CA ASN A 120 7.06 12.03 -10.45
C ASN A 120 6.36 13.39 -10.46
N ALA A 121 6.24 14.02 -11.64
CA ALA A 121 5.73 15.39 -11.79
C ALA A 121 4.20 15.53 -11.73
N PHE A 122 3.45 14.42 -11.57
CA PHE A 122 1.99 14.39 -11.69
C PHE A 122 1.30 14.29 -10.31
N GLN A 123 1.76 15.03 -9.32
CA GLN A 123 1.26 14.99 -7.94
C GLN A 123 0.69 16.34 -7.53
N ASP A 124 -0.62 16.43 -7.26
CA ASP A 124 -1.24 17.60 -6.65
C ASP A 124 -0.87 17.70 -5.16
N VAL A 125 -0.80 16.54 -4.51
CA VAL A 125 -0.36 16.39 -3.12
C VAL A 125 0.84 15.46 -3.08
N SER A 126 1.97 15.98 -2.64
CA SER A 126 3.22 15.23 -2.49
C SER A 126 3.65 15.20 -1.03
N LEU A 127 3.78 14.01 -0.46
CA LEU A 127 4.34 13.79 0.88
C LEU A 127 5.64 13.01 0.78
N GLN A 128 6.58 13.31 1.67
CA GLN A 128 7.88 12.68 1.71
C GLN A 128 8.08 11.93 3.02
N PHE A 129 8.15 10.61 2.96
CA PHE A 129 8.41 9.76 4.11
C PHE A 129 9.88 9.33 4.15
N ARG A 130 10.44 9.20 5.35
CA ARG A 130 11.74 8.58 5.63
C ARG A 130 11.57 7.15 6.16
N HIS A 131 10.39 6.87 6.74
CA HIS A 131 10.10 5.60 7.41
C HIS A 131 9.05 4.80 6.63
N PHE A 132 9.42 3.59 6.19
CA PHE A 132 8.54 2.72 5.44
C PHE A 132 7.21 2.45 6.15
N PHE A 133 7.25 2.16 7.45
CA PHE A 133 6.05 1.84 8.22
C PHE A 133 5.10 3.04 8.37
N ALA A 134 5.60 4.27 8.51
CA ALA A 134 4.74 5.45 8.54
C ALA A 134 4.00 5.65 7.20
N ARG A 135 4.71 5.43 6.08
CA ARG A 135 4.13 5.45 4.74
C ARG A 135 3.08 4.36 4.55
N LYS A 136 3.34 3.12 5.00
CA LYS A 136 2.40 2.00 4.93
C LYS A 136 1.10 2.29 5.67
N VAL A 137 1.19 2.83 6.88
CA VAL A 137 0.02 3.28 7.63
C VAL A 137 -0.78 4.33 6.85
N ALA A 138 -0.13 5.28 6.20
CA ALA A 138 -0.83 6.28 5.40
C ALA A 138 -1.57 5.64 4.21
N PHE A 139 -0.99 4.67 3.50
CA PHE A 139 -1.69 3.91 2.46
C PHE A 139 -2.92 3.19 2.98
N ALA A 140 -2.81 2.48 4.10
CA ALA A 140 -3.91 1.72 4.68
C ALA A 140 -5.02 2.63 5.24
N LYS A 141 -4.64 3.70 5.95
CA LYS A 141 -5.55 4.58 6.67
C LYS A 141 -6.44 5.43 5.76
N TYR A 142 -5.89 5.92 4.65
CA TYR A 142 -6.60 6.86 3.77
C TYR A 142 -7.25 6.21 2.56
N ALA A 143 -6.97 4.94 2.27
CA ALA A 143 -7.58 4.22 1.17
C ALA A 143 -9.04 3.85 1.44
N THR A 144 -9.87 3.99 0.41
CA THR A 144 -11.23 3.46 0.29
C THR A 144 -11.23 2.17 -0.54
N ALA A 145 -10.24 1.99 -1.40
CA ALA A 145 -10.01 0.77 -2.18
C ALA A 145 -8.51 0.59 -2.42
N PHE A 146 -8.11 -0.64 -2.65
CA PHE A 146 -6.75 -1.03 -2.93
C PHE A 146 -6.68 -1.73 -4.28
N VAL A 147 -5.80 -1.27 -5.16
CA VAL A 147 -5.61 -1.84 -6.50
C VAL A 147 -4.16 -2.24 -6.69
N ALA A 148 -3.92 -3.49 -7.05
CA ALA A 148 -2.60 -3.99 -7.40
C ALA A 148 -2.52 -4.31 -8.90
N VAL A 149 -1.70 -3.53 -9.61
CA VAL A 149 -1.24 -3.79 -10.97
C VAL A 149 0.03 -4.64 -10.88
N PRO A 150 0.41 -5.43 -11.90
CA PRO A 150 1.60 -6.26 -11.84
C PRO A 150 2.84 -5.56 -11.31
N GLY A 151 3.52 -6.21 -10.35
CA GLY A 151 4.69 -5.65 -9.69
C GLY A 151 5.58 -6.67 -8.99
N GLY A 152 6.63 -6.18 -8.37
CA GLY A 152 7.60 -7.00 -7.64
C GLY A 152 7.35 -7.04 -6.13
N PHE A 153 8.42 -7.23 -5.35
CA PHE A 153 8.34 -7.38 -3.89
C PHE A 153 7.65 -6.23 -3.18
N GLY A 154 7.87 -4.97 -3.59
CA GLY A 154 7.17 -3.84 -2.95
C GLY A 154 5.66 -3.86 -3.18
N THR A 155 5.18 -4.37 -4.33
CA THR A 155 3.75 -4.55 -4.60
C THR A 155 3.18 -5.71 -3.79
N LEU A 156 3.92 -6.82 -3.67
CA LEU A 156 3.51 -7.98 -2.87
C LEU A 156 3.51 -7.67 -1.37
N ASP A 157 4.45 -6.88 -0.89
CA ASP A 157 4.55 -6.43 0.50
C ASP A 157 3.29 -5.63 0.90
N GLU A 158 2.91 -4.64 0.09
CA GLU A 158 1.70 -3.85 0.34
C GLU A 158 0.41 -4.69 0.19
N LEU A 159 0.36 -5.60 -0.80
CA LEU A 159 -0.77 -6.50 -0.97
C LEU A 159 -0.95 -7.43 0.24
N ALA A 160 0.12 -8.05 0.71
CA ALA A 160 0.08 -8.97 1.85
C ALA A 160 -0.32 -8.23 3.14
N GLU A 161 0.18 -7.00 3.35
CA GLU A 161 -0.22 -6.18 4.49
C GLU A 161 -1.71 -5.84 4.45
N MET A 162 -2.23 -5.36 3.31
CA MET A 162 -3.64 -5.05 3.17
C MET A 162 -4.54 -6.27 3.40
N LEU A 163 -4.18 -7.43 2.84
CA LEU A 163 -4.91 -8.67 3.08
C LEU A 163 -4.91 -9.06 4.55
N THR A 164 -3.77 -8.92 5.24
CA THR A 164 -3.65 -9.21 6.67
C THR A 164 -4.52 -8.26 7.51
N LEU A 165 -4.48 -6.96 7.24
CA LEU A 165 -5.29 -5.97 7.96
C LEU A 165 -6.79 -6.20 7.77
N ILE A 166 -7.23 -6.58 6.57
CA ILE A 166 -8.63 -6.88 6.27
C ILE A 166 -9.05 -8.20 6.91
N GLN A 167 -8.25 -9.27 6.77
CA GLN A 167 -8.50 -10.60 7.35
C GLN A 167 -8.64 -10.52 8.87
N THR A 168 -7.72 -9.82 9.54
CA THR A 168 -7.70 -9.68 11.00
C THR A 168 -8.70 -8.64 11.53
N ARG A 169 -9.35 -7.90 10.62
CA ARG A 169 -10.27 -6.80 10.93
C ARG A 169 -9.62 -5.65 11.73
N MET A 170 -8.31 -5.52 11.64
CA MET A 170 -7.56 -4.38 12.21
C MET A 170 -7.66 -3.15 11.33
N GLY A 171 -7.83 -3.32 10.01
CA GLY A 171 -8.08 -2.25 9.05
C GLY A 171 -9.55 -2.12 8.65
N ARG A 172 -9.81 -1.14 7.77
CA ARG A 172 -11.12 -1.02 7.11
C ARG A 172 -11.35 -2.21 6.19
N GLN A 173 -12.60 -2.63 6.12
CA GLN A 173 -13.02 -3.59 5.09
C GLN A 173 -13.18 -2.80 3.77
N ILE A 174 -12.19 -2.89 2.90
CA ILE A 174 -12.14 -2.24 1.60
C ILE A 174 -11.95 -3.27 0.48
N PRO A 175 -12.42 -3.01 -0.74
CA PRO A 175 -12.17 -3.91 -1.85
C PRO A 175 -10.69 -3.92 -2.23
N VAL A 176 -10.15 -5.13 -2.45
CA VAL A 176 -8.82 -5.35 -2.99
C VAL A 176 -8.96 -5.92 -4.39
N VAL A 177 -8.48 -5.18 -5.39
CA VAL A 177 -8.62 -5.54 -6.80
C VAL A 177 -7.24 -5.80 -7.42
N LEU A 178 -7.07 -6.98 -7.99
CA LEU A 178 -5.86 -7.38 -8.72
C LEU A 178 -6.12 -7.23 -10.22
N VAL A 179 -5.29 -6.50 -10.92
CA VAL A 179 -5.44 -6.24 -12.36
C VAL A 179 -4.44 -7.07 -13.16
N ASP A 180 -4.85 -7.68 -14.26
CA ASP A 180 -4.13 -8.65 -15.10
C ASP A 180 -4.16 -10.07 -14.51
N SER A 181 -5.25 -10.77 -14.82
CA SER A 181 -5.50 -12.15 -14.34
C SER A 181 -4.37 -13.12 -14.72
N ALA A 182 -3.77 -12.96 -15.89
CA ALA A 182 -2.68 -13.81 -16.36
C ALA A 182 -1.42 -13.68 -15.48
N PHE A 183 -1.11 -12.46 -14.99
CA PHE A 183 0.01 -12.23 -14.09
C PHE A 183 -0.26 -12.83 -12.69
N TRP A 184 -1.44 -12.58 -12.13
CA TRP A 184 -1.75 -12.97 -10.76
C TRP A 184 -2.11 -14.44 -10.59
N LYS A 185 -2.46 -15.14 -11.68
CA LYS A 185 -2.88 -16.57 -11.65
C LYS A 185 -1.94 -17.44 -10.83
N GLY A 186 -0.64 -17.35 -11.06
CA GLY A 186 0.34 -18.21 -10.37
C GLY A 186 0.38 -17.98 -8.86
N LEU A 187 0.23 -16.72 -8.40
CA LEU A 187 0.16 -16.40 -6.97
C LEU A 187 -1.13 -16.94 -6.34
N ILE A 188 -2.27 -16.77 -7.01
CA ILE A 188 -3.56 -17.24 -6.51
C ILE A 188 -3.61 -18.77 -6.47
N ASP A 189 -3.08 -19.45 -7.48
CA ASP A 189 -2.98 -20.91 -7.48
C ASP A 189 -2.10 -21.39 -6.32
N TRP A 190 -0.95 -20.76 -6.10
CA TRP A 190 -0.09 -21.07 -4.96
C TRP A 190 -0.79 -20.82 -3.61
N MET A 191 -1.51 -19.72 -3.45
CA MET A 191 -2.29 -19.44 -2.24
C MET A 191 -3.37 -20.52 -2.01
N ARG A 192 -4.04 -20.94 -3.07
CA ARG A 192 -5.06 -22.01 -3.01
C ARG A 192 -4.44 -23.35 -2.64
N ASP A 193 -3.40 -23.77 -3.36
CA ASP A 193 -2.83 -25.11 -3.22
C ASP A 193 -1.97 -25.25 -1.96
N SER A 194 -1.23 -24.18 -1.61
CA SER A 194 -0.27 -24.22 -0.51
C SER A 194 -0.83 -23.61 0.78
N LEU A 195 -1.42 -22.42 0.75
CA LEU A 195 -1.90 -21.80 1.98
C LEU A 195 -3.22 -22.42 2.43
N LEU A 196 -4.22 -22.42 1.56
CA LEU A 196 -5.53 -23.01 1.88
C LEU A 196 -5.43 -24.52 2.02
N GLY A 197 -4.71 -25.21 1.13
CA GLY A 197 -4.53 -26.66 1.17
C GLY A 197 -3.85 -27.18 2.44
N ASN A 198 -3.04 -26.35 3.11
CA ASN A 198 -2.41 -26.67 4.40
C ASN A 198 -3.14 -26.03 5.61
N GLY A 199 -4.30 -25.40 5.41
CA GLY A 199 -5.07 -24.78 6.49
C GLY A 199 -4.42 -23.54 7.12
N LEU A 200 -3.57 -22.83 6.36
CA LEU A 200 -2.90 -21.62 6.82
C LEU A 200 -3.78 -20.37 6.61
N ILE A 201 -4.76 -20.46 5.74
CA ILE A 201 -5.83 -19.48 5.51
C ILE A 201 -7.15 -20.18 5.31
N ASP A 202 -8.26 -19.47 5.42
CA ASP A 202 -9.60 -19.95 5.13
C ASP A 202 -9.98 -19.69 3.65
N ALA A 203 -10.96 -20.45 3.11
CA ALA A 203 -11.45 -20.25 1.74
C ALA A 203 -11.96 -18.83 1.50
N ARG A 204 -12.64 -18.23 2.50
CA ARG A 204 -13.11 -16.83 2.47
C ARG A 204 -12.00 -15.79 2.36
N ASP A 205 -10.77 -16.13 2.74
CA ASP A 205 -9.64 -15.19 2.64
C ASP A 205 -9.21 -14.99 1.17
N LEU A 206 -9.43 -16.00 0.30
CA LEU A 206 -9.24 -15.84 -1.14
C LEU A 206 -10.30 -14.92 -1.78
N GLU A 207 -11.49 -14.82 -1.18
CA GLU A 207 -12.59 -13.97 -1.65
C GLU A 207 -12.34 -12.47 -1.33
N LEU A 208 -11.33 -12.15 -0.51
CA LEU A 208 -10.91 -10.78 -0.25
C LEU A 208 -10.38 -10.07 -1.51
N MET A 209 -9.96 -10.84 -2.51
CA MET A 209 -9.38 -10.34 -3.75
C MET A 209 -10.33 -10.54 -4.93
N LYS A 210 -10.62 -9.45 -5.66
CA LYS A 210 -11.32 -9.52 -6.96
C LYS A 210 -10.27 -9.38 -8.07
N ILE A 211 -10.26 -10.32 -9.02
CA ILE A 211 -9.31 -10.30 -10.15
C ILE A 211 -10.05 -9.84 -11.39
N VAL A 212 -9.49 -8.85 -12.09
CA VAL A 212 -10.09 -8.25 -13.28
C VAL A 212 -9.00 -7.93 -14.31
N ASP A 213 -9.40 -7.71 -15.57
CA ASP A 213 -8.46 -7.43 -16.65
C ASP A 213 -8.61 -6.01 -17.20
N GLU A 214 -9.80 -5.41 -17.09
CA GLU A 214 -10.11 -4.11 -17.67
C GLU A 214 -10.32 -3.01 -16.62
N PRO A 215 -9.89 -1.76 -16.89
CA PRO A 215 -10.05 -0.63 -16.00
C PRO A 215 -11.50 -0.40 -15.52
N ALA A 216 -12.49 -0.54 -16.40
CA ALA A 216 -13.90 -0.37 -16.05
C ALA A 216 -14.35 -1.35 -14.96
N GLN A 217 -13.87 -2.59 -15.02
CA GLN A 217 -14.21 -3.62 -14.02
C GLN A 217 -13.64 -3.29 -12.62
N VAL A 218 -12.54 -2.53 -12.55
CA VAL A 218 -12.01 -2.05 -11.26
C VAL A 218 -12.98 -1.05 -10.65
N VAL A 219 -13.43 -0.07 -11.43
CA VAL A 219 -14.39 0.95 -10.97
C VAL A 219 -15.69 0.28 -10.53
N GLU A 220 -16.25 -0.62 -11.35
CA GLU A 220 -17.44 -1.41 -11.00
C GLU A 220 -17.25 -2.19 -9.70
N ALA A 221 -16.11 -2.89 -9.53
CA ALA A 221 -15.82 -3.65 -8.33
C ALA A 221 -15.83 -2.79 -7.05
N ILE A 222 -15.33 -1.56 -7.14
CA ILE A 222 -15.32 -0.62 -6.02
C ILE A 222 -16.74 -0.14 -5.71
N PHE A 223 -17.53 0.24 -6.73
CA PHE A 223 -18.91 0.67 -6.52
C PHE A 223 -19.79 -0.46 -5.99
N ASP A 224 -19.72 -1.67 -6.55
CA ASP A 224 -20.46 -2.85 -6.10
C ASP A 224 -20.20 -3.12 -4.61
N PHE A 225 -18.93 -3.05 -4.16
CA PHE A 225 -18.58 -3.25 -2.77
C PHE A 225 -19.26 -2.25 -1.83
N TYR A 226 -19.42 -1.01 -2.25
CA TYR A 226 -20.01 0.05 -1.44
C TYR A 226 -21.51 0.28 -1.66
N GLN A 227 -22.12 -0.38 -2.63
CA GLN A 227 -23.54 -0.18 -2.97
C GLN A 227 -24.47 -0.41 -1.77
N ALA A 228 -24.17 -1.41 -0.96
CA ALA A 228 -24.98 -1.77 0.22
C ALA A 228 -24.57 -1.08 1.51
N ARG A 229 -23.34 -0.54 1.60
CA ARG A 229 -22.77 -0.05 2.90
C ARG A 229 -22.40 1.43 2.92
N GLY A 230 -22.32 2.10 1.76
CA GLY A 230 -21.78 3.46 1.62
C GLY A 230 -20.26 3.51 1.75
N PHE A 231 -19.66 4.65 1.34
CA PHE A 231 -18.19 4.84 1.30
C PHE A 231 -17.58 5.23 2.66
N GLY A 232 -18.39 5.62 3.63
CA GLY A 232 -17.91 6.01 4.95
C GLY A 232 -17.51 4.80 5.81
N PRO A 233 -16.53 4.95 6.73
CA PRO A 233 -16.20 3.90 7.67
C PRO A 233 -17.35 3.69 8.66
N THR A 234 -17.63 2.44 9.02
CA THR A 234 -18.56 2.08 10.08
C THR A 234 -18.04 2.57 11.46
N ALA A 235 -18.89 2.57 12.50
CA ALA A 235 -18.47 2.96 13.84
C ALA A 235 -17.28 2.12 14.34
N ARG A 236 -17.34 0.80 14.12
CA ARG A 236 -16.26 -0.14 14.49
C ARG A 236 -14.96 0.12 13.70
N GLU A 237 -15.07 0.39 12.40
CA GLU A 237 -13.89 0.71 11.58
C GLU A 237 -13.26 2.04 11.99
N ARG A 238 -14.05 3.04 12.42
CA ARG A 238 -13.50 4.28 12.98
C ARG A 238 -12.70 4.05 14.26
N GLU A 239 -13.18 3.16 15.13
CA GLU A 239 -12.46 2.77 16.33
C GLU A 239 -11.15 2.03 15.98
N ASN A 240 -11.20 1.05 15.08
CA ASN A 240 -10.01 0.31 14.64
C ASN A 240 -8.95 1.20 13.98
N LEU A 241 -9.35 2.24 13.23
CA LEU A 241 -8.42 3.19 12.64
C LEU A 241 -7.60 4.01 13.65
N LEU A 242 -7.98 4.01 14.93
CA LEU A 242 -7.18 4.61 16.00
C LEU A 242 -6.00 3.74 16.43
N TYR A 243 -6.00 2.46 16.05
CA TYR A 243 -4.92 1.50 16.33
C TYR A 243 -3.96 1.29 15.15
N LEU A 244 -4.21 1.93 14.01
CA LEU A 244 -3.30 2.05 12.88
C LEU A 244 -2.49 3.34 12.99
#